data_f0063281a042524c7d247df7727fc269
#
_entry.id   f0063281a042524c7d247df7727fc269
#
_cell.length_a   1.000
_cell.length_b   1.000
_cell.length_c   1.000
_cell.angle_alpha   90.00
_cell.angle_beta   90.00
_cell.angle_gamma   90.00
#
_symmetry.space_group_name_H-M   'P 1'
#
loop_
_entity.id
_entity.type
_entity.pdbx_description
1 polymer ?
#
loop_
_entity_poly.entity_id
_entity_poly.type
_entity_poly.pdbx_seq_one_letter_code
_entity_poly.pdbx_strand_id
1 'polypeptide(L)'
;MIEQEATGIPTNPKTGPVYLCLHGHFYQPPRENPFTGLLPLEPGAVPFTNYNEKITSECYSPNAEEGNFDVISYDLGPTLAAWLEQYHPDVYRRIIKADQVHRQQYGVGNAMAQVYNHTILPLASARDKRTQIAWGLLDFRHRYGHDAHGMWLAETAADIDSLDLLAQYGITYTVLAPWQVASPVDPSEPYIVPLRNGRSITVFFYNAPLSGGVSFDWHTTSDANVFASSYLKEQVVKSKQNAGEAQLIVIATDGELYGHHKPWRDKFLSYLIHHGAPDHGFEVCSLEYYMQMHPATKEVAIREPSAWSCGHGVDRWNAGCECTEGDSSWKPALRQALTNLNNHASQLFEQYAGEALNDPWAARDDYLSLHNGWETAETFWARHGKQHREPDDAQLAWRTLTLLEAQYYHQYSFTSCGFFFEDLDRIEPRNDIAFARRAISLTWQALGIDLQRDFVNDLRAAKSWRSQLNGADLYKRLPVVPQGLLPPLD
;
A
#
# COMPACT_ATOMS: atom_id res chain seq x y z
N MET A 1 60.16 35.10 -32.80
CA MET A 1 58.78 34.85 -32.43
C MET A 1 58.57 33.34 -32.45
N ILE A 2 58.52 32.79 -31.31
CA ILE A 2 58.22 31.30 -31.10
C ILE A 2 56.79 31.24 -30.62
N GLU A 3 55.93 30.75 -31.49
CA GLU A 3 54.54 30.44 -31.12
C GLU A 3 54.56 29.30 -30.13
N GLN A 4 54.05 29.51 -28.91
CA GLN A 4 53.72 28.47 -27.96
C GLN A 4 52.38 27.86 -28.34
N GLU A 5 52.39 26.63 -28.86
CA GLU A 5 51.20 25.79 -28.96
C GLU A 5 50.68 25.51 -27.55
N ALA A 6 49.48 25.98 -27.28
CA ALA A 6 48.73 25.63 -26.08
C ALA A 6 48.30 24.16 -26.18
N THR A 7 49.00 23.28 -25.49
CA THR A 7 48.55 21.88 -25.27
C THR A 7 47.32 21.89 -24.40
N GLY A 8 46.16 21.81 -25.04
CA GLY A 8 44.91 21.58 -24.37
C GLY A 8 44.93 20.19 -23.67
N ILE A 9 44.91 20.19 -22.36
CA ILE A 9 44.72 19.00 -21.56
C ILE A 9 43.35 18.42 -21.99
N PRO A 10 43.28 17.15 -22.47
CA PRO A 10 42.00 16.56 -22.81
C PRO A 10 41.21 16.45 -21.51
N THR A 11 40.14 17.25 -21.39
CA THR A 11 39.13 17.03 -20.34
C THR A 11 38.53 15.69 -20.64
N ASN A 12 38.81 14.70 -19.78
CA ASN A 12 38.14 13.40 -19.80
C ASN A 12 36.64 13.68 -19.82
N PRO A 13 35.86 13.17 -20.79
CA PRO A 13 34.43 13.40 -20.80
C PRO A 13 33.89 12.87 -19.46
N LYS A 14 33.23 13.75 -18.70
CA LYS A 14 32.57 13.32 -17.45
C LYS A 14 31.56 12.26 -17.82
N THR A 15 31.79 11.05 -17.38
CA THR A 15 30.78 9.96 -17.48
C THR A 15 29.55 10.33 -16.66
N GLY A 16 28.35 10.13 -17.21
CA GLY A 16 27.10 10.42 -16.51
C GLY A 16 26.95 9.56 -15.24
N PRO A 17 26.41 10.13 -14.16
CA PRO A 17 26.19 9.39 -12.92
C PRO A 17 25.13 8.31 -13.09
N VAL A 18 25.30 7.20 -12.37
CA VAL A 18 24.34 6.10 -12.32
C VAL A 18 23.82 5.97 -10.89
N TYR A 19 22.53 6.21 -10.73
CA TYR A 19 21.86 6.12 -9.45
C TYR A 19 21.20 4.75 -9.28
N LEU A 20 21.15 4.26 -8.03
CA LEU A 20 20.46 3.05 -7.64
C LEU A 20 19.42 3.40 -6.56
N CYS A 21 18.17 3.11 -6.82
CA CYS A 21 17.13 3.14 -5.81
C CYS A 21 16.58 1.73 -5.58
N LEU A 22 16.67 1.25 -4.33
CA LEU A 22 15.93 0.07 -3.89
C LEU A 22 14.69 0.56 -3.16
N HIS A 23 13.52 0.09 -3.60
CA HIS A 23 12.26 0.34 -2.93
C HIS A 23 11.69 -0.94 -2.36
N GLY A 24 11.48 -0.97 -1.05
CA GLY A 24 10.83 -2.06 -0.34
C GLY A 24 9.40 -1.72 0.01
N HIS A 25 8.45 -2.52 -0.49
CA HIS A 25 7.05 -2.46 -0.09
C HIS A 25 6.84 -3.35 1.13
N PHE A 26 6.64 -2.75 2.32
CA PHE A 26 6.43 -3.46 3.57
C PHE A 26 4.95 -3.39 3.98
N TYR A 27 4.27 -4.52 3.91
CA TYR A 27 2.84 -4.58 4.19
C TYR A 27 2.43 -5.92 4.82
N GLN A 28 1.56 -5.86 5.82
CA GLN A 28 0.79 -7.00 6.30
C GLN A 28 -0.70 -6.64 6.38
N PRO A 29 -1.59 -7.53 5.91
CA PRO A 29 -3.02 -7.31 6.03
C PRO A 29 -3.44 -7.31 7.51
N PRO A 30 -4.55 -6.62 7.84
CA PRO A 30 -5.11 -6.69 9.18
C PRO A 30 -5.53 -8.14 9.49
N ARG A 31 -5.15 -8.63 10.68
CA ARG A 31 -5.37 -10.02 11.08
C ARG A 31 -6.19 -10.14 12.35
N GLU A 32 -6.47 -9.03 13.01
CA GLU A 32 -7.20 -8.95 14.26
C GLU A 32 -8.65 -9.37 14.08
N ASN A 33 -9.18 -10.12 15.05
CA ASN A 33 -10.61 -10.34 15.13
C ASN A 33 -11.31 -8.98 15.37
N PRO A 34 -12.21 -8.54 14.48
CA PRO A 34 -12.78 -7.18 14.54
C PRO A 34 -13.75 -6.95 15.72
N PHE A 35 -14.06 -7.98 16.50
CA PHE A 35 -14.90 -7.88 17.69
C PHE A 35 -14.10 -7.85 18.99
N THR A 36 -12.89 -8.40 18.99
CA THR A 36 -12.06 -8.53 20.21
C THR A 36 -10.73 -7.79 20.13
N GLY A 37 -10.30 -7.38 18.93
CA GLY A 37 -8.97 -6.81 18.68
C GLY A 37 -7.82 -7.81 18.83
N LEU A 38 -8.11 -9.09 19.12
CA LEU A 38 -7.08 -10.11 19.35
C LEU A 38 -6.62 -10.73 18.03
N LEU A 39 -5.31 -10.96 17.93
CA LEU A 39 -4.72 -11.73 16.84
C LEU A 39 -4.97 -13.22 17.05
N PRO A 40 -5.47 -13.94 16.06
CA PRO A 40 -5.62 -15.39 16.13
C PRO A 40 -4.24 -16.07 16.09
N LEU A 41 -4.20 -17.31 16.61
CA LEU A 41 -3.06 -18.19 16.39
C LEU A 41 -3.02 -18.61 14.92
N GLU A 42 -1.85 -18.48 14.29
CA GLU A 42 -1.62 -18.88 12.91
C GLU A 42 -0.66 -20.06 12.85
N PRO A 43 -1.15 -21.28 12.60
CA PRO A 43 -0.32 -22.51 12.66
C PRO A 43 0.92 -22.48 11.74
N GLY A 44 0.85 -21.77 10.60
CA GLY A 44 1.99 -21.60 9.69
C GLY A 44 3.11 -20.69 10.19
N ALA A 45 2.88 -19.97 11.28
CA ALA A 45 3.86 -19.06 11.88
C ALA A 45 4.78 -19.74 12.93
N VAL A 46 4.53 -21.00 13.29
CA VAL A 46 5.34 -21.72 14.31
C VAL A 46 6.83 -21.52 14.09
N PRO A 47 7.64 -21.21 15.12
CA PRO A 47 7.34 -21.19 16.57
C PRO A 47 6.67 -19.90 17.09
N PHE A 48 6.40 -18.94 16.25
CA PHE A 48 5.70 -17.71 16.60
C PHE A 48 4.19 -17.91 16.67
N THR A 49 3.49 -16.99 17.32
CA THR A 49 2.03 -17.05 17.47
C THR A 49 1.29 -16.66 16.19
N ASN A 50 1.87 -15.74 15.42
CA ASN A 50 1.29 -15.21 14.18
C ASN A 50 2.40 -14.77 13.20
N TYR A 51 2.02 -14.51 11.94
CA TYR A 51 2.98 -14.10 10.91
C TYR A 51 3.59 -12.72 11.17
N ASN A 52 2.89 -11.78 11.80
CA ASN A 52 3.48 -10.48 12.12
C ASN A 52 4.69 -10.62 13.05
N GLU A 53 4.59 -11.46 14.10
CA GLU A 53 5.72 -11.79 14.99
C GLU A 53 6.86 -12.44 14.23
N LYS A 54 6.54 -13.44 13.41
CA LYS A 54 7.54 -14.17 12.62
C LYS A 54 8.30 -13.24 11.68
N ILE A 55 7.58 -12.45 10.91
CA ILE A 55 8.17 -11.57 9.91
C ILE A 55 8.94 -10.43 10.58
N THR A 56 8.47 -9.94 11.73
CA THR A 56 9.23 -8.94 12.50
C THR A 56 10.59 -9.48 12.92
N SER A 57 10.63 -10.70 13.43
CA SER A 57 11.90 -11.35 13.83
C SER A 57 12.82 -11.65 12.64
N GLU A 58 12.27 -12.03 11.50
CA GLU A 58 13.03 -12.47 10.34
C GLU A 58 13.41 -11.34 9.37
N CYS A 59 12.66 -10.24 9.36
CA CYS A 59 12.80 -9.16 8.39
C CYS A 59 12.85 -7.76 9.00
N TYR A 60 11.78 -7.30 9.68
CA TYR A 60 11.68 -5.88 10.06
C TYR A 60 12.74 -5.48 11.09
N SER A 61 12.93 -6.29 12.14
CA SER A 61 13.94 -6.03 13.16
C SER A 61 15.37 -6.05 12.60
N PRO A 62 15.79 -7.10 11.86
CA PRO A 62 17.13 -7.13 11.27
C PRO A 62 17.41 -5.93 10.34
N ASN A 63 16.48 -5.59 9.43
CA ASN A 63 16.68 -4.45 8.53
C ASN A 63 16.73 -3.11 9.27
N ALA A 64 15.94 -2.95 10.34
CA ALA A 64 15.98 -1.75 11.18
C ALA A 64 17.28 -1.66 12.01
N GLU A 65 17.82 -2.80 12.45
CA GLU A 65 19.08 -2.87 13.21
C GLU A 65 20.30 -2.59 12.33
N GLU A 66 20.28 -3.08 11.07
CA GLU A 66 21.34 -2.83 10.08
C GLU A 66 21.31 -1.41 9.50
N GLY A 67 20.27 -0.60 9.78
CA GLY A 67 20.09 0.74 9.21
C GLY A 67 19.70 0.74 7.74
N ASN A 68 19.15 -0.35 7.22
CA ASN A 68 18.76 -0.45 5.81
C ASN A 68 17.69 0.57 5.45
N PHE A 69 16.75 0.84 6.35
CA PHE A 69 15.71 1.85 6.16
C PHE A 69 16.25 3.29 6.05
N ASP A 70 17.45 3.58 6.57
CA ASP A 70 18.05 4.91 6.48
C ASP A 70 18.43 5.27 5.03
N VAL A 71 18.56 4.27 4.15
CA VAL A 71 19.13 4.41 2.80
C VAL A 71 18.14 4.05 1.69
N ILE A 72 17.35 2.97 1.86
CA ILE A 72 16.39 2.55 0.84
C ILE A 72 15.17 3.49 0.78
N SER A 73 14.50 3.54 -0.37
CA SER A 73 13.12 4.03 -0.44
C SER A 73 12.18 2.93 0.07
N TYR A 74 11.12 3.30 0.79
CA TYR A 74 10.18 2.30 1.30
C TYR A 74 8.79 2.89 1.51
N ASP A 75 7.81 2.03 1.58
CA ASP A 75 6.52 2.31 2.21
C ASP A 75 6.26 1.31 3.34
N LEU A 76 5.64 1.78 4.40
CA LEU A 76 5.23 0.97 5.55
C LEU A 76 3.72 1.01 5.65
N GLY A 77 3.07 -0.11 5.39
CA GLY A 77 1.61 -0.21 5.41
C GLY A 77 1.00 0.21 6.74
N PRO A 78 -0.07 1.03 6.75
CA PRO A 78 -0.68 1.54 7.98
C PRO A 78 -1.06 0.45 8.98
N THR A 79 -1.59 -0.70 8.51
CA THR A 79 -1.95 -1.84 9.36
C THR A 79 -0.74 -2.49 10.01
N LEU A 80 0.36 -2.65 9.27
CA LEU A 80 1.63 -3.12 9.79
C LEU A 80 2.24 -2.11 10.75
N ALA A 81 2.22 -0.82 10.40
CA ALA A 81 2.77 0.25 11.23
C ALA A 81 2.06 0.34 12.59
N ALA A 82 0.72 0.27 12.61
CA ALA A 82 -0.06 0.25 13.84
C ALA A 82 0.27 -0.96 14.72
N TRP A 83 0.44 -2.13 14.10
CA TRP A 83 0.81 -3.35 14.81
C TRP A 83 2.23 -3.25 15.40
N LEU A 84 3.22 -2.78 14.62
CA LEU A 84 4.59 -2.56 15.12
C LEU A 84 4.64 -1.53 16.23
N GLU A 85 3.90 -0.44 16.13
CA GLU A 85 3.81 0.59 17.17
C GLU A 85 3.36 0.00 18.50
N GLN A 86 2.37 -0.89 18.48
CA GLN A 86 1.79 -1.52 19.66
C GLN A 86 2.68 -2.63 20.24
N TYR A 87 3.21 -3.52 19.41
CA TYR A 87 3.86 -4.76 19.85
C TYR A 87 5.38 -4.73 19.76
N HIS A 88 5.97 -3.95 18.85
CA HIS A 88 7.41 -3.79 18.64
C HIS A 88 7.82 -2.32 18.50
N PRO A 89 7.55 -1.49 19.54
CA PRO A 89 7.73 -0.04 19.45
C PRO A 89 9.18 0.40 19.17
N ASP A 90 10.17 -0.42 19.50
CA ASP A 90 11.58 -0.11 19.20
C ASP A 90 11.89 -0.25 17.71
N VAL A 91 11.37 -1.29 17.06
CA VAL A 91 11.48 -1.51 15.60
C VAL A 91 10.74 -0.40 14.89
N TYR A 92 9.49 -0.13 15.27
CA TYR A 92 8.69 0.96 14.74
C TYR A 92 9.42 2.31 14.78
N ARG A 93 9.93 2.70 15.96
CA ARG A 93 10.64 3.99 16.10
C ARG A 93 11.89 4.09 15.24
N ARG A 94 12.63 3.00 15.03
CA ARG A 94 13.80 2.98 14.14
C ARG A 94 13.38 3.23 12.69
N ILE A 95 12.34 2.56 12.21
CA ILE A 95 11.83 2.72 10.84
C ILE A 95 11.35 4.16 10.62
N ILE A 96 10.53 4.70 11.52
CA ILE A 96 10.03 6.09 11.39
C ILE A 96 11.18 7.11 11.46
N LYS A 97 12.16 6.88 12.33
CA LYS A 97 13.33 7.75 12.46
C LYS A 97 14.20 7.77 11.21
N ALA A 98 14.26 6.69 10.45
CA ALA A 98 15.06 6.58 9.23
C ALA A 98 14.69 7.68 8.23
N ASP A 99 13.41 7.92 8.00
CA ASP A 99 12.94 9.02 7.14
C ASP A 99 13.37 10.40 7.67
N GLN A 100 13.30 10.63 8.98
CA GLN A 100 13.75 11.89 9.58
C GLN A 100 15.24 12.12 9.37
N VAL A 101 16.07 11.08 9.51
CA VAL A 101 17.51 11.12 9.25
C VAL A 101 17.76 11.44 7.78
N HIS A 102 17.08 10.77 6.88
CA HIS A 102 17.19 11.01 5.44
C HIS A 102 16.81 12.46 5.08
N ARG A 103 15.73 13.00 5.67
CA ARG A 103 15.32 14.40 5.47
C ARG A 103 16.36 15.39 6.00
N GLN A 104 16.98 15.11 7.13
CA GLN A 104 18.05 15.98 7.67
C GLN A 104 19.28 16.00 6.76
N GLN A 105 19.57 14.88 6.10
CA GLN A 105 20.75 14.75 5.23
C GLN A 105 20.50 15.27 3.81
N TYR A 106 19.34 14.99 3.24
CA TYR A 106 19.04 15.22 1.82
C TYR A 106 17.94 16.25 1.55
N GLY A 107 17.29 16.77 2.59
CA GLY A 107 16.19 17.73 2.47
C GLY A 107 14.83 17.10 2.16
N VAL A 108 14.78 15.81 1.85
CA VAL A 108 13.56 15.01 1.57
C VAL A 108 13.57 13.70 2.30
N GLY A 109 12.40 13.14 2.52
CA GLY A 109 12.22 11.80 3.10
C GLY A 109 12.55 10.68 2.10
N ASN A 110 12.61 9.47 2.61
CA ASN A 110 12.72 8.26 1.79
C ASN A 110 11.51 7.33 1.96
N ALA A 111 10.59 7.65 2.86
CA ALA A 111 9.34 6.95 3.02
C ALA A 111 8.27 7.48 2.06
N MET A 112 7.43 6.57 1.54
CA MET A 112 6.23 6.87 0.75
C MET A 112 4.99 6.54 1.59
N ALA A 113 3.90 7.30 1.40
CA ALA A 113 2.60 6.90 1.92
C ALA A 113 2.09 5.65 1.18
N GLN A 114 1.14 4.95 1.79
CA GLN A 114 0.47 3.81 1.18
C GLN A 114 -1.05 4.02 1.21
N VAL A 115 -1.76 3.45 0.23
CA VAL A 115 -3.22 3.31 0.27
C VAL A 115 -3.62 2.56 1.55
N TYR A 116 -4.46 3.16 2.40
CA TYR A 116 -4.61 2.79 3.81
C TYR A 116 -4.87 1.30 4.08
N ASN A 117 -5.92 0.73 3.45
CA ASN A 117 -6.25 -0.69 3.61
C ASN A 117 -5.69 -1.58 2.50
N HIS A 118 -4.71 -1.10 1.74
CA HIS A 118 -4.18 -1.83 0.59
C HIS A 118 -5.28 -2.25 -0.41
N THR A 119 -6.22 -1.37 -0.65
CA THR A 119 -7.35 -1.59 -1.56
C THR A 119 -6.92 -1.35 -3.01
N ILE A 120 -7.38 -2.19 -3.93
CA ILE A 120 -7.17 -1.99 -5.38
C ILE A 120 -8.01 -0.80 -5.85
N LEU A 121 -7.39 0.38 -5.91
CA LEU A 121 -8.09 1.64 -6.18
C LEU A 121 -8.92 1.62 -7.46
N PRO A 122 -8.44 1.08 -8.61
CA PRO A 122 -9.27 0.99 -9.82
C PRO A 122 -10.62 0.29 -9.63
N LEU A 123 -10.74 -0.58 -8.63
CA LEU A 123 -11.97 -1.33 -8.33
C LEU A 123 -12.83 -0.69 -7.23
N ALA A 124 -12.34 0.35 -6.59
CA ALA A 124 -13.07 1.06 -5.53
C ALA A 124 -14.02 2.12 -6.11
N SER A 125 -15.11 2.43 -5.39
CA SER A 125 -15.97 3.55 -5.72
C SER A 125 -15.20 4.88 -5.62
N ALA A 126 -15.66 5.92 -6.30
CA ALA A 126 -15.01 7.23 -6.24
C ALA A 126 -14.91 7.80 -4.81
N ARG A 127 -15.89 7.50 -3.95
CA ARG A 127 -15.89 7.88 -2.53
C ARG A 127 -14.87 7.09 -1.72
N ASP A 128 -14.79 5.77 -1.96
CA ASP A 128 -13.86 4.90 -1.26
C ASP A 128 -12.41 5.16 -1.67
N LYS A 129 -12.14 5.41 -2.97
CA LYS A 129 -10.83 5.89 -3.43
C LYS A 129 -10.36 7.11 -2.63
N ARG A 130 -11.25 8.12 -2.44
CA ARG A 130 -10.93 9.34 -1.65
C ARG A 130 -10.56 9.00 -0.22
N THR A 131 -11.41 8.24 0.44
CA THR A 131 -11.20 7.84 1.84
C THR A 131 -9.90 7.05 2.02
N GLN A 132 -9.63 6.09 1.13
CA GLN A 132 -8.41 5.28 1.18
C GLN A 132 -7.13 6.12 1.03
N ILE A 133 -7.14 7.11 0.14
CA ILE A 133 -6.03 8.04 -0.05
C ILE A 133 -5.94 9.00 1.14
N ALA A 134 -7.04 9.61 1.57
CA ALA A 134 -7.07 10.53 2.69
C ALA A 134 -6.55 9.88 3.99
N TRP A 135 -7.00 8.66 4.27
CA TRP A 135 -6.53 7.91 5.45
C TRP A 135 -5.05 7.52 5.35
N GLY A 136 -4.57 7.11 4.19
CA GLY A 136 -3.14 6.85 3.99
C GLY A 136 -2.27 8.08 4.25
N LEU A 137 -2.73 9.26 3.82
CA LEU A 137 -2.05 10.53 4.04
C LEU A 137 -2.14 11.01 5.49
N LEU A 138 -3.28 10.83 6.15
CA LEU A 138 -3.45 11.13 7.58
C LEU A 138 -2.52 10.26 8.44
N ASP A 139 -2.47 8.95 8.16
CA ASP A 139 -1.57 8.03 8.85
C ASP A 139 -0.10 8.42 8.64
N PHE A 140 0.30 8.68 7.40
CA PHE A 140 1.66 9.09 7.08
C PHE A 140 2.05 10.38 7.81
N ARG A 141 1.21 11.42 7.73
CA ARG A 141 1.46 12.70 8.40
C ARG A 141 1.57 12.52 9.92
N HIS A 142 0.72 11.70 10.51
CA HIS A 142 0.77 11.42 11.95
C HIS A 142 2.11 10.76 12.35
N ARG A 143 2.56 9.75 11.59
CA ARG A 143 3.75 8.96 11.93
C ARG A 143 5.05 9.68 11.61
N TYR A 144 5.16 10.26 10.42
CA TYR A 144 6.39 10.86 9.92
C TYR A 144 6.49 12.37 10.21
N GLY A 145 5.40 13.04 10.60
CA GLY A 145 5.36 14.45 10.97
C GLY A 145 5.48 15.43 9.79
N HIS A 146 5.25 14.98 8.56
CA HIS A 146 5.24 15.79 7.35
C HIS A 146 4.30 15.22 6.29
N ASP A 147 4.04 15.99 5.24
CA ASP A 147 3.22 15.54 4.11
C ASP A 147 4.01 14.57 3.22
N ALA A 148 3.34 13.54 2.72
CA ALA A 148 3.91 12.63 1.74
C ALA A 148 3.90 13.28 0.35
N HIS A 149 4.97 13.09 -0.41
CA HIS A 149 5.02 13.44 -1.83
C HIS A 149 4.88 12.22 -2.74
N GLY A 150 5.24 11.04 -2.28
CA GLY A 150 5.05 9.77 -2.96
C GLY A 150 3.96 8.92 -2.30
N MET A 151 3.22 8.13 -3.10
CA MET A 151 2.30 7.14 -2.59
C MET A 151 2.46 5.82 -3.34
N TRP A 152 2.62 4.73 -2.59
CA TRP A 152 2.56 3.38 -3.11
C TRP A 152 1.12 2.95 -3.29
N LEU A 153 0.79 2.48 -4.48
CA LEU A 153 -0.51 1.90 -4.80
C LEU A 153 -0.50 0.41 -4.49
N ALA A 154 -1.58 -0.10 -3.89
CA ALA A 154 -1.75 -1.53 -3.68
C ALA A 154 -1.53 -2.30 -5.00
N GLU A 155 -0.58 -3.23 -5.01
CA GLU A 155 -0.21 -4.02 -6.21
C GLU A 155 0.20 -3.16 -7.43
N THR A 156 0.66 -1.95 -7.20
CA THR A 156 0.84 -0.89 -8.22
C THR A 156 -0.37 -0.68 -9.12
N ALA A 157 -1.56 -1.10 -8.67
CA ALA A 157 -2.79 -1.05 -9.45
C ALA A 157 -3.21 0.39 -9.75
N ALA A 158 -3.24 0.77 -11.03
CA ALA A 158 -3.46 2.13 -11.47
C ALA A 158 -4.51 2.24 -12.55
N ASP A 159 -5.26 3.35 -12.48
CA ASP A 159 -6.06 3.96 -13.54
C ASP A 159 -5.89 5.48 -13.49
N ILE A 160 -6.26 6.19 -14.54
CA ILE A 160 -6.15 7.66 -14.60
C ILE A 160 -6.98 8.33 -13.51
N ASP A 161 -8.12 7.78 -13.14
CA ASP A 161 -8.96 8.33 -12.07
C ASP A 161 -8.25 8.28 -10.71
N SER A 162 -7.58 7.18 -10.40
CA SER A 162 -6.78 7.05 -9.17
C SER A 162 -5.58 7.97 -9.17
N LEU A 163 -4.82 8.04 -10.27
CA LEU A 163 -3.65 8.94 -10.37
C LEU A 163 -4.05 10.42 -10.30
N ASP A 164 -5.16 10.80 -10.95
CA ASP A 164 -5.68 12.18 -10.87
C ASP A 164 -6.11 12.53 -9.45
N LEU A 165 -6.68 11.57 -8.73
CA LEU A 165 -7.04 11.76 -7.33
C LEU A 165 -5.81 11.90 -6.43
N LEU A 166 -4.75 11.09 -6.64
CA LEU A 166 -3.47 11.28 -5.94
C LEU A 166 -2.93 12.70 -6.11
N ALA A 167 -2.90 13.19 -7.35
CA ALA A 167 -2.44 14.56 -7.65
C ALA A 167 -3.33 15.64 -7.01
N GLN A 168 -4.65 15.41 -6.89
CA GLN A 168 -5.55 16.31 -6.14
C GLN A 168 -5.20 16.39 -4.65
N TYR A 169 -4.71 15.30 -4.07
CA TYR A 169 -4.26 15.24 -2.68
C TYR A 169 -2.80 15.65 -2.46
N GLY A 170 -2.13 16.17 -3.52
CA GLY A 170 -0.76 16.69 -3.41
C GLY A 170 0.34 15.66 -3.62
N ILE A 171 0.01 14.42 -3.97
CA ILE A 171 1.01 13.40 -4.34
C ILE A 171 1.61 13.74 -5.69
N THR A 172 2.93 13.75 -5.75
CA THR A 172 3.69 14.17 -6.94
C THR A 172 4.31 12.99 -7.69
N TYR A 173 4.49 11.82 -7.04
CA TYR A 173 5.04 10.65 -7.71
C TYR A 173 4.51 9.31 -7.16
N THR A 174 4.62 8.29 -8.01
CA THR A 174 4.37 6.88 -7.68
C THR A 174 5.29 5.97 -8.48
N VAL A 175 5.26 4.66 -8.19
CA VAL A 175 6.03 3.63 -8.89
C VAL A 175 5.09 2.68 -9.62
N LEU A 176 5.38 2.39 -10.87
CA LEU A 176 4.64 1.40 -11.68
C LEU A 176 5.59 0.40 -12.34
N ALA A 177 5.02 -0.71 -12.81
CA ALA A 177 5.73 -1.68 -13.62
C ALA A 177 5.93 -1.17 -15.06
N PRO A 178 7.03 -1.52 -15.73
CA PRO A 178 7.30 -1.03 -17.09
C PRO A 178 6.31 -1.53 -18.16
N TRP A 179 5.46 -2.50 -17.87
CA TRP A 179 4.36 -2.95 -18.75
C TRP A 179 3.03 -2.24 -18.51
N GLN A 180 2.95 -1.36 -17.52
CA GLN A 180 1.75 -0.57 -17.20
C GLN A 180 1.63 0.68 -18.07
N VAL A 181 2.28 0.71 -19.22
CA VAL A 181 2.29 1.81 -20.16
C VAL A 181 1.76 1.38 -21.53
N ALA A 182 1.26 2.36 -22.30
CA ALA A 182 0.75 2.14 -23.65
C ALA A 182 1.86 1.90 -24.68
N SER A 183 3.07 2.42 -24.43
CA SER A 183 4.24 2.32 -25.31
C SER A 183 5.48 1.97 -24.51
N PRO A 184 6.46 1.26 -25.03
CA PRO A 184 7.69 0.94 -24.30
C PRO A 184 8.38 2.20 -23.76
N VAL A 185 8.89 2.12 -22.54
CA VAL A 185 9.65 3.18 -21.84
C VAL A 185 11.06 2.73 -21.55
N ASP A 186 11.94 3.72 -21.36
CA ASP A 186 13.25 3.50 -20.78
C ASP A 186 13.15 3.61 -19.25
N PRO A 187 13.26 2.51 -18.49
CA PRO A 187 13.10 2.54 -17.03
C PRO A 187 14.23 3.25 -16.30
N SER A 188 15.23 3.75 -17.01
CA SER A 188 16.36 4.49 -16.42
C SER A 188 16.08 5.98 -16.20
N GLU A 189 14.84 6.43 -16.41
CA GLU A 189 14.41 7.82 -16.18
C GLU A 189 12.93 7.87 -15.74
N PRO A 190 12.48 8.89 -14.99
CA PRO A 190 11.09 9.08 -14.64
C PRO A 190 10.32 9.73 -15.79
N TYR A 191 8.98 9.56 -15.76
CA TYR A 191 8.05 10.08 -16.77
C TYR A 191 6.92 10.88 -16.12
N ILE A 192 6.36 11.83 -16.90
CA ILE A 192 5.17 12.58 -16.55
C ILE A 192 3.95 11.84 -17.12
N VAL A 193 2.97 11.55 -16.29
CA VAL A 193 1.64 11.13 -16.74
C VAL A 193 0.73 12.35 -16.72
N PRO A 194 0.28 12.85 -17.90
CA PRO A 194 -0.70 13.91 -17.97
C PRO A 194 -2.05 13.45 -17.40
N LEU A 195 -2.65 14.29 -16.58
CA LEU A 195 -3.91 14.02 -15.88
C LEU A 195 -4.96 15.06 -16.26
N ARG A 196 -6.16 14.97 -15.66
CA ARG A 196 -7.24 15.90 -15.93
C ARG A 196 -6.94 17.31 -15.42
N ASN A 197 -7.55 18.31 -16.07
CA ASN A 197 -7.46 19.72 -15.69
C ASN A 197 -6.02 20.28 -15.57
N GLY A 198 -5.12 19.77 -16.42
CA GLY A 198 -3.73 20.22 -16.46
C GLY A 198 -2.86 19.76 -15.30
N ARG A 199 -3.36 18.83 -14.47
CA ARG A 199 -2.52 18.16 -13.47
C ARG A 199 -1.61 17.13 -14.12
N SER A 200 -0.60 16.71 -13.39
CA SER A 200 0.28 15.62 -13.78
C SER A 200 0.84 14.92 -12.54
N ILE A 201 1.34 13.73 -12.73
CA ILE A 201 2.07 12.98 -11.70
C ILE A 201 3.32 12.36 -12.33
N THR A 202 4.42 12.34 -11.59
CA THR A 202 5.64 11.65 -12.01
C THR A 202 5.52 10.16 -11.71
N VAL A 203 5.91 9.33 -12.67
CA VAL A 203 5.94 7.88 -12.50
C VAL A 203 7.35 7.36 -12.71
N PHE A 204 7.84 6.58 -11.76
CA PHE A 204 9.04 5.78 -11.88
C PHE A 204 8.67 4.38 -12.35
N PHE A 205 9.44 3.85 -13.30
CA PHE A 205 9.31 2.46 -13.71
C PHE A 205 10.49 1.66 -13.16
N TYR A 206 10.19 0.58 -12.45
CA TYR A 206 11.27 -0.26 -11.94
C TYR A 206 11.91 -1.12 -13.02
N ASN A 207 13.17 -1.51 -12.81
CA ASN A 207 13.88 -2.45 -13.68
C ASN A 207 13.31 -3.86 -13.46
N ALA A 208 12.51 -4.35 -14.41
CA ALA A 208 11.80 -5.61 -14.29
C ALA A 208 12.75 -6.84 -14.19
N PRO A 209 13.83 -6.94 -14.97
CA PRO A 209 14.78 -8.04 -14.82
C PRO A 209 15.38 -8.12 -13.42
N LEU A 210 15.84 -6.99 -12.84
CA LEU A 210 16.43 -6.97 -11.50
C LEU A 210 15.39 -7.23 -10.42
N SER A 211 14.24 -6.57 -10.48
CA SER A 211 13.16 -6.77 -9.50
C SER A 211 12.65 -8.21 -9.52
N GLY A 212 12.48 -8.79 -10.71
CA GLY A 212 12.13 -10.21 -10.88
C GLY A 212 13.22 -11.15 -10.36
N GLY A 213 14.49 -10.86 -10.63
CA GLY A 213 15.63 -11.64 -10.11
C GLY A 213 15.67 -11.61 -8.58
N VAL A 214 15.53 -10.41 -7.98
CA VAL A 214 15.47 -10.27 -6.51
C VAL A 214 14.28 -11.03 -5.94
N SER A 215 13.11 -10.98 -6.59
CA SER A 215 11.89 -11.62 -6.06
C SER A 215 11.91 -13.14 -6.22
N PHE A 216 12.28 -13.67 -7.38
CA PHE A 216 12.00 -15.06 -7.74
C PHE A 216 13.22 -15.94 -7.90
N ASP A 217 14.44 -15.38 -8.06
CA ASP A 217 15.67 -16.14 -8.18
C ASP A 217 16.55 -16.04 -6.92
N TRP A 218 16.86 -17.18 -6.32
CA TRP A 218 17.71 -17.27 -5.13
C TRP A 218 19.17 -16.92 -5.42
N HIS A 219 19.65 -17.18 -6.63
CA HIS A 219 21.05 -16.95 -7.01
C HIS A 219 21.33 -15.46 -7.17
N THR A 220 20.38 -14.68 -7.70
CA THR A 220 20.54 -13.26 -7.94
C THR A 220 20.94 -12.49 -6.68
N THR A 221 20.44 -12.90 -5.52
CA THR A 221 20.73 -12.24 -4.22
C THR A 221 21.70 -13.03 -3.34
N SER A 222 22.47 -13.98 -3.90
CA SER A 222 23.40 -14.79 -3.10
C SER A 222 24.67 -14.07 -2.71
N ASP A 223 25.11 -13.09 -3.52
CA ASP A 223 26.34 -12.32 -3.34
C ASP A 223 26.12 -10.88 -3.82
N ALA A 224 26.18 -9.92 -2.90
CA ALA A 224 25.92 -8.53 -3.21
C ALA A 224 27.03 -7.87 -4.06
N ASN A 225 28.27 -8.38 -3.99
CA ASN A 225 29.37 -7.90 -4.81
C ASN A 225 29.22 -8.36 -6.27
N VAL A 226 28.82 -9.62 -6.47
CA VAL A 226 28.46 -10.14 -7.79
C VAL A 226 27.24 -9.41 -8.34
N PHE A 227 26.26 -9.14 -7.49
CA PHE A 227 25.09 -8.37 -7.89
C PHE A 227 25.49 -6.98 -8.42
N ALA A 228 26.32 -6.26 -7.69
CA ALA A 228 26.76 -4.93 -8.10
C ALA A 228 27.68 -4.96 -9.33
N SER A 229 28.66 -5.88 -9.34
CA SER A 229 29.67 -5.94 -10.41
C SER A 229 29.17 -6.51 -11.73
N SER A 230 28.08 -7.28 -11.70
CA SER A 230 27.52 -7.95 -12.89
C SER A 230 26.10 -7.47 -13.17
N TYR A 231 25.13 -7.88 -12.34
CA TYR A 231 23.71 -7.62 -12.62
C TYR A 231 23.38 -6.12 -12.73
N LEU A 232 23.88 -5.26 -11.83
CA LEU A 232 23.66 -3.80 -11.93
C LEU A 232 24.40 -3.20 -13.12
N LYS A 233 25.65 -3.61 -13.37
CA LYS A 233 26.43 -3.07 -14.50
C LYS A 233 25.85 -3.39 -15.86
N GLU A 234 25.18 -4.54 -16.00
CA GLU A 234 24.48 -4.89 -17.24
C GLU A 234 23.29 -3.99 -17.54
N GLN A 235 22.72 -3.34 -16.52
CA GLN A 235 21.58 -2.42 -16.69
C GLN A 235 22.00 -0.98 -17.05
N VAL A 236 23.29 -0.66 -16.99
CA VAL A 236 23.81 0.68 -17.31
C VAL A 236 23.63 0.98 -18.80
N VAL A 237 22.89 2.02 -19.11
CA VAL A 237 22.70 2.53 -20.48
C VAL A 237 23.95 3.29 -20.89
N LYS A 238 24.89 2.62 -21.57
CA LYS A 238 26.19 3.16 -21.92
C LYS A 238 26.14 4.41 -22.78
N SER A 239 25.12 4.57 -23.64
CA SER A 239 24.93 5.79 -24.44
C SER A 239 24.67 7.00 -23.57
N LYS A 240 23.80 6.88 -22.54
CA LYS A 240 23.53 7.95 -21.57
C LYS A 240 24.79 8.26 -20.74
N GLN A 241 25.45 7.23 -20.25
CA GLN A 241 26.67 7.38 -19.46
C GLN A 241 27.75 8.13 -20.25
N ASN A 242 27.97 7.77 -21.50
CA ASN A 242 28.96 8.41 -22.39
C ASN A 242 28.52 9.84 -22.80
N ALA A 243 27.24 10.13 -22.83
CA ALA A 243 26.70 11.48 -23.08
C ALA A 243 26.77 12.39 -21.83
N GLY A 244 27.18 11.87 -20.67
CA GLY A 244 27.19 12.62 -19.42
C GLY A 244 25.78 12.75 -18.78
N GLU A 245 24.79 11.97 -19.24
CA GLU A 245 23.43 11.99 -18.75
C GLU A 245 23.27 11.12 -17.49
N ALA A 246 22.51 11.62 -16.52
CA ALA A 246 22.14 10.85 -15.36
C ALA A 246 21.16 9.73 -15.72
N GLN A 247 21.27 8.61 -15.02
CA GLN A 247 20.34 7.49 -15.16
C GLN A 247 20.06 6.84 -13.81
N LEU A 248 18.87 6.28 -13.64
CA LEU A 248 18.40 5.66 -12.42
C LEU A 248 18.06 4.19 -12.66
N ILE A 249 18.54 3.31 -11.80
CA ILE A 249 18.09 1.92 -11.73
C ILE A 249 17.18 1.80 -10.52
N VAL A 250 15.89 1.52 -10.74
CA VAL A 250 14.91 1.29 -9.67
C VAL A 250 14.69 -0.22 -9.51
N ILE A 251 14.89 -0.73 -8.30
CA ILE A 251 14.50 -2.10 -7.93
C ILE A 251 13.36 -1.97 -6.93
N ALA A 252 12.15 -2.39 -7.30
CA ALA A 252 10.99 -2.39 -6.43
C ALA A 252 10.49 -3.82 -6.21
N THR A 253 10.34 -4.21 -4.95
CA THR A 253 9.94 -5.56 -4.53
C THR A 253 9.17 -5.51 -3.22
N ASP A 254 8.52 -6.63 -2.86
CA ASP A 254 8.06 -6.82 -1.49
C ASP A 254 9.27 -6.74 -0.55
N GLY A 255 9.11 -5.98 0.54
CA GLY A 255 10.18 -5.75 1.51
C GLY A 255 10.52 -7.00 2.31
N GLU A 256 9.56 -7.90 2.50
CA GLU A 256 9.70 -9.16 3.23
C GLU A 256 10.62 -10.17 2.54
N LEU A 257 11.01 -9.90 1.27
CA LEU A 257 12.08 -10.65 0.58
C LEU A 257 13.44 -10.50 1.28
N TYR A 258 13.64 -9.38 1.97
CA TYR A 258 14.91 -9.09 2.65
C TYR A 258 14.93 -9.64 4.08
N GLY A 259 14.73 -10.96 4.22
CA GLY A 259 14.86 -11.69 5.49
C GLY A 259 13.83 -12.80 5.67
N HIS A 260 12.54 -12.53 5.46
CA HIS A 260 11.48 -13.51 5.67
C HIS A 260 11.37 -14.53 4.54
N HIS A 261 11.09 -14.09 3.32
CA HIS A 261 10.95 -14.99 2.17
C HIS A 261 12.31 -15.57 1.73
N LYS A 262 13.38 -14.81 1.92
CA LYS A 262 14.75 -15.22 1.60
C LYS A 262 15.65 -14.93 2.80
N PRO A 263 15.94 -15.91 3.66
CA PRO A 263 16.80 -15.74 4.82
C PRO A 263 18.16 -15.10 4.48
N TRP A 264 18.64 -14.23 5.37
CA TRP A 264 19.92 -13.51 5.25
C TRP A 264 19.99 -12.45 4.15
N ARG A 265 18.86 -12.09 3.53
CA ARG A 265 18.86 -11.06 2.51
C ARG A 265 18.79 -9.63 3.08
N ASP A 266 18.53 -9.49 4.36
CA ASP A 266 18.82 -8.28 5.15
C ASP A 266 20.31 -7.91 5.06
N LYS A 267 21.22 -8.90 5.22
CA LYS A 267 22.69 -8.75 5.10
C LYS A 267 23.12 -8.46 3.66
N PHE A 268 22.51 -9.14 2.70
CA PHE A 268 22.72 -8.84 1.28
C PHE A 268 22.36 -7.38 0.98
N LEU A 269 21.19 -6.93 1.43
CA LEU A 269 20.72 -5.54 1.25
C LEU A 269 21.69 -4.56 1.89
N SER A 270 22.05 -4.76 3.17
CA SER A 270 22.98 -3.92 3.90
C SER A 270 24.32 -3.78 3.17
N TYR A 271 24.93 -4.91 2.78
CA TYR A 271 26.21 -4.87 2.06
C TYR A 271 26.07 -4.20 0.69
N LEU A 272 24.98 -4.46 -0.05
CA LEU A 272 24.75 -3.87 -1.36
C LEU A 272 24.68 -2.34 -1.31
N ILE A 273 23.91 -1.78 -0.38
CA ILE A 273 23.67 -0.33 -0.32
C ILE A 273 24.85 0.44 0.28
N HIS A 274 25.61 -0.16 1.22
CA HIS A 274 26.70 0.53 1.90
C HIS A 274 28.07 0.31 1.26
N HIS A 275 28.25 -0.77 0.52
CA HIS A 275 29.54 -1.18 -0.08
C HIS A 275 29.42 -1.60 -1.55
N GLY A 276 28.64 -2.64 -1.84
CA GLY A 276 28.64 -3.24 -3.18
C GLY A 276 28.32 -2.25 -4.30
N ALA A 277 27.24 -1.48 -4.17
CA ALA A 277 26.88 -0.50 -5.19
C ALA A 277 27.84 0.72 -5.24
N PRO A 278 28.17 1.39 -4.12
CA PRO A 278 29.14 2.48 -4.11
C PRO A 278 30.53 2.09 -4.65
N ASP A 279 31.07 0.94 -4.27
CA ASP A 279 32.39 0.47 -4.73
C ASP A 279 32.44 0.22 -6.24
N HIS A 280 31.27 0.03 -6.85
CA HIS A 280 31.13 -0.16 -8.29
C HIS A 280 30.65 1.09 -9.05
N GLY A 281 30.58 2.24 -8.37
CA GLY A 281 30.30 3.54 -8.97
C GLY A 281 28.81 3.86 -9.13
N PHE A 282 27.95 3.23 -8.33
CA PHE A 282 26.54 3.58 -8.24
C PHE A 282 26.28 4.50 -7.04
N GLU A 283 25.50 5.53 -7.24
CA GLU A 283 25.04 6.42 -6.17
C GLU A 283 23.69 5.91 -5.63
N VAL A 284 23.66 5.43 -4.38
CA VAL A 284 22.41 4.96 -3.77
C VAL A 284 21.58 6.15 -3.32
N CYS A 285 20.29 6.19 -3.68
CA CYS A 285 19.40 7.31 -3.38
C CYS A 285 17.94 6.88 -3.21
N SER A 286 17.11 7.77 -2.63
CA SER A 286 15.66 7.64 -2.66
C SER A 286 15.06 8.19 -3.96
N LEU A 287 13.82 7.79 -4.27
CA LEU A 287 13.11 8.26 -5.47
C LEU A 287 12.89 9.77 -5.44
N GLU A 288 12.49 10.30 -4.30
CA GLU A 288 12.23 11.72 -4.15
C GLU A 288 13.49 12.56 -4.30
N TYR A 289 14.60 12.11 -3.71
CA TYR A 289 15.90 12.79 -3.88
C TYR A 289 16.36 12.79 -5.33
N TYR A 290 16.24 11.66 -6.04
CA TYR A 290 16.54 11.62 -7.47
C TYR A 290 15.67 12.58 -8.28
N MET A 291 14.35 12.61 -8.01
CA MET A 291 13.41 13.47 -8.72
C MET A 291 13.72 14.96 -8.55
N GLN A 292 14.22 15.38 -7.37
CA GLN A 292 14.64 16.76 -7.15
C GLN A 292 15.83 17.16 -8.02
N MET A 293 16.79 16.26 -8.19
CA MET A 293 17.98 16.52 -9.00
C MET A 293 17.72 16.36 -10.51
N HIS A 294 16.86 15.39 -10.86
CA HIS A 294 16.60 14.97 -12.23
C HIS A 294 15.09 14.84 -12.46
N PRO A 295 14.36 15.96 -12.59
CA PRO A 295 12.91 15.92 -12.79
C PRO A 295 12.56 15.26 -14.13
N ALA A 296 11.39 14.63 -14.19
CA ALA A 296 10.86 14.05 -15.40
C ALA A 296 10.62 15.11 -16.50
N THR A 297 10.97 14.80 -17.73
CA THR A 297 10.81 15.70 -18.88
C THR A 297 10.01 15.10 -20.02
N LYS A 298 9.78 13.79 -19.99
CA LYS A 298 9.05 13.05 -21.03
C LYS A 298 7.69 12.63 -20.54
N GLU A 299 6.71 12.72 -21.40
CA GLU A 299 5.35 12.26 -21.10
C GLU A 299 5.15 10.80 -21.50
N VAL A 300 4.25 10.13 -20.78
CA VAL A 300 3.82 8.76 -21.09
C VAL A 300 2.33 8.60 -20.77
N ALA A 301 1.65 7.75 -21.55
CA ALA A 301 0.31 7.29 -21.26
C ALA A 301 0.35 5.93 -20.57
N ILE A 302 -0.38 5.76 -19.47
CA ILE A 302 -0.49 4.46 -18.81
C ILE A 302 -1.49 3.55 -19.53
N ARG A 303 -1.29 2.25 -19.35
CA ARG A 303 -2.26 1.23 -19.68
C ARG A 303 -3.18 1.04 -18.47
N GLU A 304 -4.47 1.14 -18.65
CA GLU A 304 -5.42 1.11 -17.54
C GLU A 304 -6.67 0.22 -17.78
N PRO A 305 -7.22 -0.41 -16.74
CA PRO A 305 -6.53 -0.56 -15.45
C PRO A 305 -5.38 -1.57 -15.60
N SER A 306 -4.34 -1.41 -14.80
CA SER A 306 -3.19 -2.32 -14.83
C SER A 306 -2.56 -2.48 -13.46
N ALA A 307 -1.77 -3.55 -13.25
CA ALA A 307 -1.07 -3.86 -12.00
C ALA A 307 0.25 -4.59 -12.28
N TRP A 308 1.14 -4.67 -11.28
CA TRP A 308 2.43 -5.34 -11.46
C TRP A 308 2.32 -6.88 -11.47
N SER A 309 1.34 -7.43 -10.76
CA SER A 309 1.19 -8.88 -10.55
C SER A 309 0.02 -9.51 -11.31
N CYS A 310 -0.59 -8.78 -12.28
CA CYS A 310 -1.66 -9.30 -13.11
C CYS A 310 -1.54 -8.84 -14.56
N GLY A 311 -1.31 -9.79 -15.49
CA GLY A 311 -1.28 -9.52 -16.94
C GLY A 311 -2.64 -9.16 -17.55
N HIS A 312 -3.74 -9.39 -16.82
CA HIS A 312 -5.13 -9.13 -17.20
C HIS A 312 -5.67 -7.83 -16.56
N GLY A 313 -4.80 -6.85 -16.34
CA GLY A 313 -5.16 -5.60 -15.70
C GLY A 313 -5.30 -5.75 -14.19
N VAL A 314 -6.52 -5.80 -13.67
CA VAL A 314 -6.83 -6.00 -12.23
C VAL A 314 -7.77 -7.19 -11.99
N ASP A 315 -7.91 -8.07 -12.97
CA ASP A 315 -8.86 -9.19 -12.89
C ASP A 315 -8.51 -10.21 -11.81
N ARG A 316 -7.23 -10.28 -11.37
CA ARG A 316 -6.84 -11.06 -10.19
C ARG A 316 -7.72 -10.76 -8.98
N TRP A 317 -8.16 -9.53 -8.82
CA TRP A 317 -8.97 -9.06 -7.68
C TRP A 317 -10.45 -8.80 -8.04
N ASN A 318 -10.83 -9.01 -9.30
CA ASN A 318 -12.17 -8.71 -9.81
C ASN A 318 -12.86 -9.95 -10.39
N ALA A 319 -12.66 -10.19 -11.68
CA ALA A 319 -13.30 -11.29 -12.40
C ALA A 319 -12.64 -12.66 -12.13
N GLY A 320 -11.43 -12.65 -11.60
CA GLY A 320 -10.56 -13.83 -11.58
C GLY A 320 -9.83 -14.01 -12.90
N CYS A 321 -8.66 -14.63 -12.85
CA CYS A 321 -7.84 -14.91 -14.02
C CYS A 321 -6.83 -16.02 -13.73
N GLU A 322 -6.15 -16.51 -14.78
CA GLU A 322 -5.11 -17.54 -14.71
C GLU A 322 -3.81 -17.12 -14.00
N CYS A 323 -3.67 -15.84 -13.60
CA CYS A 323 -2.58 -15.41 -12.74
C CYS A 323 -2.66 -16.00 -11.33
N THR A 324 -3.80 -16.62 -10.99
CA THR A 324 -4.03 -17.32 -9.72
C THR A 324 -4.32 -18.78 -10.01
N GLU A 325 -3.68 -19.69 -9.28
CA GLU A 325 -3.92 -21.13 -9.41
C GLU A 325 -5.36 -21.51 -9.02
N GLY A 326 -5.93 -22.52 -9.68
CA GLY A 326 -7.24 -23.07 -9.37
C GLY A 326 -8.41 -22.25 -9.92
N ASP A 327 -9.61 -22.56 -9.40
CA ASP A 327 -10.86 -21.89 -9.82
C ASP A 327 -11.04 -20.56 -9.06
N SER A 328 -10.88 -19.45 -9.78
CA SER A 328 -11.05 -18.11 -9.24
C SER A 328 -12.48 -17.53 -9.39
N SER A 329 -13.47 -18.32 -9.78
CA SER A 329 -14.87 -17.91 -9.97
C SER A 329 -15.55 -17.39 -8.69
N TRP A 330 -15.00 -17.69 -7.52
CA TRP A 330 -15.46 -17.16 -6.24
C TRP A 330 -15.21 -15.65 -6.07
N LYS A 331 -14.19 -15.09 -6.74
CA LYS A 331 -13.77 -13.69 -6.58
C LYS A 331 -14.84 -12.70 -7.02
N PRO A 332 -15.41 -12.77 -8.24
CA PRO A 332 -16.49 -11.87 -8.61
C PRO A 332 -17.71 -12.01 -7.71
N ALA A 333 -18.03 -13.24 -7.25
CA ALA A 333 -19.16 -13.47 -6.35
C ALA A 333 -18.95 -12.84 -4.96
N LEU A 334 -17.77 -13.00 -4.35
CA LEU A 334 -17.42 -12.34 -3.09
C LEU A 334 -17.42 -10.81 -3.24
N ARG A 335 -16.80 -10.29 -4.31
CA ARG A 335 -16.77 -8.85 -4.58
C ARG A 335 -18.16 -8.27 -4.74
N GLN A 336 -19.04 -8.97 -5.46
CA GLN A 336 -20.43 -8.53 -5.63
C GLN A 336 -21.18 -8.48 -4.29
N ALA A 337 -21.03 -9.51 -3.45
CA ALA A 337 -21.64 -9.55 -2.12
C ALA A 337 -21.19 -8.37 -1.24
N LEU A 338 -19.86 -8.11 -1.19
CA LEU A 338 -19.29 -7.00 -0.44
C LEU A 338 -19.71 -5.63 -1.03
N THR A 339 -19.78 -5.51 -2.36
CA THR A 339 -20.21 -4.29 -3.03
C THR A 339 -21.68 -3.99 -2.76
N ASN A 340 -22.57 -4.99 -2.81
CA ASN A 340 -23.98 -4.83 -2.48
C ASN A 340 -24.16 -4.36 -1.03
N LEU A 341 -23.44 -4.99 -0.10
CA LEU A 341 -23.43 -4.60 1.31
C LEU A 341 -22.95 -3.16 1.48
N ASN A 342 -21.82 -2.80 0.87
CA ASN A 342 -21.24 -1.46 0.98
C ASN A 342 -22.17 -0.38 0.39
N ASN A 343 -22.83 -0.66 -0.72
CA ASN A 343 -23.80 0.26 -1.34
C ASN A 343 -24.99 0.52 -0.41
N HIS A 344 -25.56 -0.53 0.18
CA HIS A 344 -26.69 -0.39 1.13
C HIS A 344 -26.27 0.38 2.40
N ALA A 345 -25.13 -0.02 3.00
CA ALA A 345 -24.60 0.64 4.19
C ALA A 345 -24.25 2.11 3.93
N SER A 346 -23.73 2.42 2.74
CA SER A 346 -23.42 3.79 2.32
C SER A 346 -24.67 4.68 2.21
N GLN A 347 -25.77 4.15 1.70
CA GLN A 347 -27.04 4.87 1.65
C GLN A 347 -27.59 5.17 3.05
N LEU A 348 -27.54 4.16 3.94
CA LEU A 348 -27.95 4.34 5.34
C LEU A 348 -27.04 5.32 6.06
N PHE A 349 -25.72 5.23 5.85
CA PHE A 349 -24.77 6.18 6.43
C PHE A 349 -25.05 7.62 5.99
N GLU A 350 -25.21 7.87 4.69
CA GLU A 350 -25.49 9.20 4.16
C GLU A 350 -26.79 9.76 4.74
N GLN A 351 -27.85 8.95 4.81
CA GLN A 351 -29.14 9.35 5.35
C GLN A 351 -29.06 9.68 6.84
N TYR A 352 -28.61 8.75 7.68
CA TYR A 352 -28.72 8.85 9.13
C TYR A 352 -27.58 9.64 9.77
N ALA A 353 -26.36 9.56 9.27
CA ALA A 353 -25.26 10.40 9.75
C ALA A 353 -25.42 11.85 9.29
N GLY A 354 -26.08 12.10 8.15
CA GLY A 354 -26.46 13.43 7.66
C GLY A 354 -27.45 14.17 8.55
N GLU A 355 -28.08 13.53 9.53
CA GLU A 355 -28.89 14.23 10.54
C GLU A 355 -28.02 15.05 11.50
N ALA A 356 -26.80 14.60 11.82
CA ALA A 356 -25.86 15.23 12.74
C ALA A 356 -24.67 15.92 12.06
N LEU A 357 -24.27 15.47 10.88
CA LEU A 357 -23.08 15.95 10.17
C LEU A 357 -23.45 16.90 9.02
N ASN A 358 -22.62 17.91 8.77
CA ASN A 358 -22.76 18.81 7.63
C ASN A 358 -22.51 18.08 6.30
N ASP A 359 -21.43 17.30 6.24
CA ASP A 359 -21.06 16.42 5.15
C ASP A 359 -20.58 15.09 5.72
N PRO A 360 -21.40 14.02 5.67
CA PRO A 360 -21.02 12.72 6.20
C PRO A 360 -19.76 12.13 5.53
N TRP A 361 -19.55 12.40 4.24
CA TRP A 361 -18.41 11.84 3.51
C TRP A 361 -17.11 12.55 3.85
N ALA A 362 -17.11 13.86 4.00
CA ALA A 362 -15.97 14.62 4.51
C ALA A 362 -15.64 14.20 5.96
N ALA A 363 -16.67 13.95 6.78
CA ALA A 363 -16.48 13.42 8.12
C ALA A 363 -15.86 12.02 8.12
N ARG A 364 -16.27 11.13 7.20
CA ARG A 364 -15.65 9.80 7.02
C ARG A 364 -14.19 9.93 6.61
N ASP A 365 -13.86 10.81 5.68
CA ASP A 365 -12.48 11.01 5.22
C ASP A 365 -11.55 11.47 6.35
N ASP A 366 -12.07 12.20 7.35
CA ASP A 366 -11.32 12.65 8.54
C ASP A 366 -11.45 11.70 9.75
N TYR A 367 -12.35 10.73 9.71
CA TYR A 367 -12.71 9.88 10.87
C TYR A 367 -11.52 9.11 11.44
N LEU A 368 -10.53 8.77 10.63
CA LEU A 368 -9.34 8.03 11.08
C LEU A 368 -8.64 8.73 12.26
N SER A 369 -8.56 10.06 12.25
CA SER A 369 -7.94 10.84 13.32
C SER A 369 -8.69 10.69 14.65
N LEU A 370 -10.03 10.69 14.60
CA LEU A 370 -10.85 10.42 15.77
C LEU A 370 -10.76 8.97 16.23
N HIS A 371 -10.85 8.01 15.30
CA HIS A 371 -10.80 6.58 15.57
C HIS A 371 -9.51 6.17 16.30
N ASN A 372 -8.38 6.71 15.87
CA ASN A 372 -7.06 6.43 16.45
C ASN A 372 -6.71 7.33 17.66
N GLY A 373 -7.61 8.23 18.08
CA GLY A 373 -7.38 9.14 19.19
C GLY A 373 -6.32 10.22 18.92
N TRP A 374 -6.04 10.53 17.65
CA TRP A 374 -5.14 11.63 17.25
C TRP A 374 -5.81 13.00 17.34
N GLU A 375 -7.12 13.03 17.40
CA GLU A 375 -7.92 14.21 17.74
C GLU A 375 -9.02 13.86 18.75
N THR A 376 -9.56 14.90 19.42
CA THR A 376 -10.67 14.73 20.37
C THR A 376 -12.02 14.73 19.66
N ALA A 377 -13.02 14.13 20.28
CA ALA A 377 -14.39 14.19 19.77
C ALA A 377 -14.89 15.64 19.63
N GLU A 378 -14.54 16.52 20.57
CA GLU A 378 -14.89 17.94 20.49
C GLU A 378 -14.35 18.60 19.23
N THR A 379 -13.06 18.37 18.90
CA THR A 379 -12.43 18.90 17.67
C THR A 379 -13.10 18.35 16.42
N PHE A 380 -13.39 17.05 16.40
CA PHE A 380 -14.09 16.42 15.29
C PHE A 380 -15.49 17.01 15.08
N TRP A 381 -16.30 17.15 16.14
CA TRP A 381 -17.63 17.72 16.06
C TRP A 381 -17.62 19.21 15.68
N ALA A 382 -16.60 19.96 16.13
CA ALA A 382 -16.43 21.37 15.75
C ALA A 382 -16.23 21.55 14.22
N ARG A 383 -15.58 20.56 13.57
CA ARG A 383 -15.34 20.58 12.12
C ARG A 383 -16.56 20.06 11.32
N HIS A 384 -17.13 18.95 11.77
CA HIS A 384 -18.08 18.15 10.98
C HIS A 384 -19.52 18.22 11.46
N GLY A 385 -19.75 18.53 12.73
CA GLY A 385 -21.08 18.57 13.33
C GLY A 385 -21.93 19.73 12.81
N LYS A 386 -23.23 19.53 12.70
CA LYS A 386 -24.18 20.62 12.50
C LYS A 386 -24.05 21.61 13.66
N GLN A 387 -24.07 22.91 13.35
CA GLN A 387 -23.84 24.00 14.32
C GLN A 387 -22.41 23.95 14.94
N HIS A 388 -21.45 23.24 14.32
CA HIS A 388 -20.06 23.13 14.76
C HIS A 388 -19.89 22.60 16.20
N ARG A 389 -20.77 21.69 16.61
CA ARG A 389 -20.71 21.04 17.92
C ARG A 389 -21.33 19.64 17.89
N GLU A 390 -21.08 18.89 18.95
CA GLU A 390 -21.77 17.62 19.20
C GLU A 390 -23.29 17.86 19.35
N PRO A 391 -24.14 16.96 18.83
CA PRO A 391 -25.58 17.02 19.05
C PRO A 391 -25.94 16.99 20.53
N ASP A 392 -26.93 17.79 20.94
CA ASP A 392 -27.47 17.73 22.31
C ASP A 392 -28.17 16.39 22.61
N ASP A 393 -28.65 15.70 21.57
CA ASP A 393 -29.15 14.34 21.67
C ASP A 393 -27.99 13.33 21.66
N ALA A 394 -27.65 12.81 22.82
CA ALA A 394 -26.57 11.83 23.00
C ALA A 394 -26.79 10.54 22.19
N GLN A 395 -28.05 10.15 21.92
CA GLN A 395 -28.35 8.99 21.08
C GLN A 395 -28.04 9.28 19.60
N LEU A 396 -28.33 10.47 19.13
CA LEU A 396 -27.95 10.90 17.78
C LEU A 396 -26.43 10.94 17.61
N ALA A 397 -25.70 11.50 18.59
CA ALA A 397 -24.26 11.53 18.59
C ALA A 397 -23.64 10.11 18.55
N TRP A 398 -24.08 9.24 19.46
CA TRP A 398 -23.64 7.84 19.52
C TRP A 398 -23.93 7.08 18.22
N ARG A 399 -25.15 7.21 17.68
CA ARG A 399 -25.56 6.60 16.41
C ARG A 399 -24.66 7.03 15.26
N THR A 400 -24.37 8.31 15.17
CA THR A 400 -23.52 8.87 14.11
C THR A 400 -22.08 8.34 14.18
N LEU A 401 -21.47 8.31 15.37
CA LEU A 401 -20.12 7.76 15.55
C LEU A 401 -20.08 6.25 15.29
N THR A 402 -21.14 5.51 15.70
CA THR A 402 -21.25 4.07 15.41
C THR A 402 -21.36 3.80 13.90
N LEU A 403 -22.05 4.66 13.15
CA LEU A 403 -22.12 4.53 11.69
C LEU A 403 -20.79 4.89 11.00
N LEU A 404 -20.04 5.87 11.53
CA LEU A 404 -18.67 6.14 11.05
C LEU A 404 -17.74 4.94 11.30
N GLU A 405 -17.82 4.29 12.48
CA GLU A 405 -17.10 3.05 12.76
C GLU A 405 -17.54 1.91 11.83
N ALA A 406 -18.82 1.80 11.48
CA ALA A 406 -19.29 0.84 10.48
C ALA A 406 -18.65 1.10 9.11
N GLN A 407 -18.53 2.37 8.69
CA GLN A 407 -17.84 2.73 7.45
C GLN A 407 -16.35 2.38 7.49
N TYR A 408 -15.68 2.52 8.64
CA TYR A 408 -14.30 2.10 8.83
C TYR A 408 -14.14 0.59 8.53
N TYR A 409 -14.97 -0.27 9.10
CA TYR A 409 -14.91 -1.71 8.84
C TYR A 409 -15.35 -2.10 7.42
N HIS A 410 -16.21 -1.32 6.77
CA HIS A 410 -16.50 -1.51 5.35
C HIS A 410 -15.25 -1.32 4.48
N GLN A 411 -14.40 -0.33 4.78
CA GLN A 411 -13.15 -0.15 4.05
C GLN A 411 -12.18 -1.33 4.24
N TYR A 412 -12.14 -1.92 5.43
CA TYR A 412 -11.35 -3.12 5.74
C TYR A 412 -11.81 -4.38 5.00
N SER A 413 -13.05 -4.41 4.50
CA SER A 413 -13.59 -5.58 3.77
C SER A 413 -13.08 -5.70 2.33
N PHE A 414 -12.26 -4.75 1.84
CA PHE A 414 -11.76 -4.71 0.48
C PHE A 414 -10.24 -4.72 0.40
N THR A 415 -9.57 -5.40 1.35
CA THR A 415 -8.12 -5.56 1.27
C THR A 415 -7.72 -6.34 0.02
N SER A 416 -6.59 -5.98 -0.61
CA SER A 416 -6.15 -6.71 -1.81
C SER A 416 -5.88 -8.19 -1.51
N CYS A 417 -5.34 -8.51 -0.32
CA CYS A 417 -5.04 -9.88 0.10
C CYS A 417 -6.28 -10.77 0.13
N GLY A 418 -7.46 -10.23 0.44
CA GLY A 418 -8.72 -10.98 0.42
C GLY A 418 -9.10 -11.54 -0.95
N PHE A 419 -8.48 -11.03 -2.02
CA PHE A 419 -8.74 -11.46 -3.39
C PHE A 419 -7.49 -11.96 -4.13
N PHE A 420 -6.29 -11.81 -3.55
CA PHE A 420 -5.03 -12.12 -4.24
C PHE A 420 -4.85 -13.62 -4.47
N PHE A 421 -5.12 -14.42 -3.44
CA PHE A 421 -4.81 -15.84 -3.38
C PHE A 421 -5.82 -16.73 -4.13
N GLU A 422 -5.58 -18.03 -4.08
CA GLU A 422 -6.18 -19.03 -4.96
C GLU A 422 -7.56 -19.53 -4.49
N ASP A 423 -7.91 -19.39 -3.19
CA ASP A 423 -9.14 -20.01 -2.69
C ASP A 423 -9.88 -19.14 -1.66
N LEU A 424 -11.22 -19.20 -1.71
CA LEU A 424 -12.11 -18.48 -0.79
C LEU A 424 -11.93 -18.92 0.67
N ASP A 425 -11.56 -20.18 0.92
CA ASP A 425 -11.40 -20.74 2.27
C ASP A 425 -10.00 -20.48 2.89
N ARG A 426 -9.30 -19.45 2.40
CA ARG A 426 -8.08 -18.93 3.02
C ARG A 426 -8.41 -17.94 4.14
N ILE A 427 -7.38 -17.63 4.93
CA ILE A 427 -7.51 -16.68 6.04
C ILE A 427 -7.87 -15.28 5.56
N GLU A 428 -7.31 -14.84 4.42
CA GLU A 428 -7.43 -13.49 3.93
C GLU A 428 -8.87 -13.16 3.46
N PRO A 429 -9.55 -13.96 2.60
CA PRO A 429 -10.96 -13.75 2.28
C PRO A 429 -11.88 -13.87 3.51
N ARG A 430 -11.56 -14.77 4.47
CA ARG A 430 -12.31 -14.88 5.72
C ARG A 430 -12.21 -13.62 6.58
N ASN A 431 -11.05 -12.96 6.59
CA ASN A 431 -10.86 -11.68 7.29
C ASN A 431 -11.74 -10.59 6.67
N ASP A 432 -11.77 -10.46 5.33
CA ASP A 432 -12.64 -9.51 4.65
C ASP A 432 -14.12 -9.75 5.01
N ILE A 433 -14.56 -11.02 5.03
CA ILE A 433 -15.92 -11.41 5.47
C ILE A 433 -16.14 -11.06 6.96
N ALA A 434 -15.13 -11.22 7.82
CA ALA A 434 -15.23 -10.89 9.24
C ALA A 434 -15.35 -9.38 9.48
N PHE A 435 -14.62 -8.55 8.73
CA PHE A 435 -14.75 -7.11 8.77
C PHE A 435 -16.12 -6.64 8.27
N ALA A 436 -16.63 -7.23 7.18
CA ALA A 436 -18.00 -6.99 6.72
C ALA A 436 -19.05 -7.34 7.79
N ARG A 437 -18.85 -8.46 8.51
CA ARG A 437 -19.72 -8.86 9.63
C ARG A 437 -19.68 -7.85 10.78
N ARG A 438 -18.53 -7.25 11.09
CA ARG A 438 -18.43 -6.18 12.09
C ARG A 438 -19.17 -4.92 11.65
N ALA A 439 -19.03 -4.51 10.41
CA ALA A 439 -19.76 -3.38 9.85
C ALA A 439 -21.29 -3.59 9.91
N ILE A 440 -21.77 -4.79 9.58
CA ILE A 440 -23.18 -5.20 9.75
C ILE A 440 -23.61 -5.06 11.21
N SER A 441 -22.79 -5.56 12.14
CA SER A 441 -23.05 -5.49 13.58
C SER A 441 -23.25 -4.04 14.05
N LEU A 442 -22.37 -3.16 13.66
CA LEU A 442 -22.44 -1.75 14.02
C LEU A 442 -23.68 -1.04 13.42
N THR A 443 -23.99 -1.34 12.16
CA THR A 443 -25.20 -0.83 11.50
C THR A 443 -26.47 -1.31 12.20
N TRP A 444 -26.52 -2.61 12.58
CA TRP A 444 -27.63 -3.15 13.36
C TRP A 444 -27.79 -2.46 14.71
N GLN A 445 -26.70 -2.26 15.44
CA GLN A 445 -26.74 -1.56 16.74
C GLN A 445 -27.23 -0.13 16.60
N ALA A 446 -26.73 0.59 15.57
CA ALA A 446 -27.07 1.99 15.34
C ALA A 446 -28.53 2.20 14.89
N LEU A 447 -29.06 1.32 14.03
CA LEU A 447 -30.31 1.54 13.29
C LEU A 447 -31.36 0.45 13.48
N GLY A 448 -31.03 -0.72 13.99
CA GLY A 448 -31.92 -1.88 14.00
C GLY A 448 -32.24 -2.43 12.59
N ILE A 449 -31.43 -2.09 11.59
CA ILE A 449 -31.63 -2.53 10.19
C ILE A 449 -30.77 -3.77 9.92
N ASP A 450 -31.40 -4.84 9.48
CA ASP A 450 -30.74 -6.11 9.15
C ASP A 450 -30.13 -6.10 7.75
N LEU A 451 -28.83 -5.94 7.66
CA LEU A 451 -28.04 -6.12 6.43
C LEU A 451 -27.45 -7.55 6.33
N GLN A 452 -27.52 -8.35 7.38
CA GLN A 452 -26.88 -9.66 7.45
C GLN A 452 -27.55 -10.68 6.52
N ARG A 453 -28.86 -10.69 6.47
CA ARG A 453 -29.64 -11.67 5.69
C ARG A 453 -29.29 -11.61 4.21
N ASP A 454 -29.31 -10.41 3.63
CA ASP A 454 -29.02 -10.21 2.21
C ASP A 454 -27.54 -10.51 1.90
N PHE A 455 -26.63 -10.06 2.76
CA PHE A 455 -25.20 -10.36 2.62
C PHE A 455 -24.89 -11.84 2.66
N VAL A 456 -25.43 -12.59 3.63
CA VAL A 456 -25.25 -14.04 3.74
C VAL A 456 -25.88 -14.77 2.54
N ASN A 457 -26.99 -14.28 2.02
CA ASN A 457 -27.58 -14.83 0.81
C ASN A 457 -26.68 -14.63 -0.42
N ASP A 458 -26.12 -13.43 -0.61
CA ASP A 458 -25.20 -13.11 -1.71
C ASP A 458 -23.92 -13.95 -1.62
N LEU A 459 -23.38 -14.16 -0.42
CA LEU A 459 -22.19 -14.99 -0.18
C LEU A 459 -22.34 -16.45 -0.64
N ARG A 460 -23.56 -16.98 -0.82
CA ARG A 460 -23.78 -18.35 -1.30
C ARG A 460 -23.23 -18.58 -2.71
N ALA A 461 -23.12 -17.53 -3.51
CA ALA A 461 -22.58 -17.61 -4.87
C ALA A 461 -21.05 -17.80 -4.90
N ALA A 462 -20.33 -17.32 -3.87
CA ALA A 462 -18.89 -17.52 -3.75
C ALA A 462 -18.59 -18.90 -3.17
N LYS A 463 -17.85 -19.75 -3.89
CA LYS A 463 -17.60 -21.15 -3.50
C LYS A 463 -16.10 -21.48 -3.53
N SER A 464 -15.61 -22.04 -2.43
CA SER A 464 -14.28 -22.61 -2.36
C SER A 464 -14.19 -23.86 -3.24
N TRP A 465 -13.20 -23.90 -4.11
CA TRP A 465 -12.96 -25.10 -4.93
C TRP A 465 -12.25 -26.20 -4.12
N ARG A 466 -11.52 -25.84 -3.04
CA ARG A 466 -10.81 -26.78 -2.16
C ARG A 466 -11.75 -27.43 -1.17
N SER A 467 -12.42 -26.64 -0.34
CA SER A 467 -13.25 -27.17 0.77
C SER A 467 -14.71 -27.42 0.36
N GLN A 468 -15.12 -26.97 -0.83
CA GLN A 468 -16.52 -27.01 -1.31
C GLN A 468 -17.51 -26.20 -0.47
N LEU A 469 -17.03 -25.45 0.51
CA LEU A 469 -17.83 -24.52 1.30
C LEU A 469 -18.14 -23.26 0.48
N ASN A 470 -19.33 -22.71 0.66
CA ASN A 470 -19.64 -21.40 0.12
C ASN A 470 -19.38 -20.30 1.16
N GLY A 471 -19.43 -19.03 0.73
CA GLY A 471 -19.16 -17.90 1.61
C GLY A 471 -20.14 -17.80 2.79
N ALA A 472 -21.40 -18.24 2.64
CA ALA A 472 -22.35 -18.29 3.75
C ALA A 472 -21.96 -19.34 4.80
N ASP A 473 -21.39 -20.48 4.37
CA ASP A 473 -20.88 -21.51 5.28
C ASP A 473 -19.65 -20.96 6.04
N LEU A 474 -18.76 -20.24 5.35
CA LEU A 474 -17.60 -19.59 5.96
C LEU A 474 -18.02 -18.50 6.95
N TYR A 475 -19.00 -17.67 6.59
CA TYR A 475 -19.57 -16.67 7.48
C TYR A 475 -20.08 -17.27 8.80
N LYS A 476 -20.79 -18.42 8.74
CA LYS A 476 -21.29 -19.15 9.94
C LYS A 476 -20.17 -19.74 10.79
N ARG A 477 -19.01 -20.01 10.19
CA ARG A 477 -17.82 -20.56 10.89
C ARG A 477 -16.93 -19.49 11.52
N LEU A 478 -17.20 -18.20 11.26
CA LEU A 478 -16.50 -17.12 11.97
C LEU A 478 -16.73 -17.22 13.48
N PRO A 479 -15.80 -16.72 14.31
CA PRO A 479 -15.93 -16.75 15.76
C PRO A 479 -17.28 -16.25 16.24
N VAL A 480 -17.82 -16.90 17.26
CA VAL A 480 -19.11 -16.54 17.85
C VAL A 480 -19.03 -15.13 18.45
N VAL A 481 -20.02 -14.31 18.16
CA VAL A 481 -20.19 -12.97 18.75
C VAL A 481 -21.23 -12.99 19.86
N PRO A 482 -21.12 -12.12 20.88
CA PRO A 482 -22.13 -11.97 21.91
C PRO A 482 -23.54 -11.79 21.34
N GLN A 483 -24.54 -12.35 22.05
CA GLN A 483 -25.93 -12.23 21.63
C GLN A 483 -26.39 -10.78 21.58
N GLY A 484 -27.16 -10.42 20.57
CA GLY A 484 -27.69 -9.07 20.37
C GLY A 484 -26.81 -8.14 19.55
N LEU A 485 -25.54 -8.49 19.31
CA LEU A 485 -24.66 -7.68 18.47
C LEU A 485 -24.93 -7.84 16.96
N LEU A 486 -25.62 -8.89 16.57
CA LEU A 486 -26.02 -9.15 15.18
C LEU A 486 -27.52 -9.48 15.15
N PRO A 487 -28.21 -9.22 14.02
CA PRO A 487 -29.55 -9.73 13.82
C PRO A 487 -29.54 -11.28 13.85
N PRO A 488 -30.64 -11.93 14.25
CA PRO A 488 -30.72 -13.39 14.21
C PRO A 488 -30.62 -13.90 12.77
N LEU A 489 -29.84 -14.98 12.56
CA LEU A 489 -29.86 -15.76 11.33
C LEU A 489 -30.83 -16.95 11.57
N ASP A 490 -31.89 -17.03 10.77
CA ASP A 490 -32.81 -18.15 10.71
C ASP A 490 -32.16 -19.39 10.08
#